data_d961f3e298244dba1218f0d63e08e621
#
_entry.id   d961f3e298244dba1218f0d63e08e621
#
_cell.length_a   1.000
_cell.length_b   1.000
_cell.length_c   1.000
_cell.angle_alpha   90.00
_cell.angle_beta   90.00
_cell.angle_gamma   90.00
#
_symmetry.space_group_name_H-M   'P 1'
#
loop_
_entity.id
_entity.type
_entity.pdbx_description
1 polymer ?
#
loop_
_entity_poly.entity_id
_entity_poly.type
_entity_poly.pdbx_seq_one_letter_code
_entity_poly.pdbx_strand_id
1 'polypeptide(L)'
;MMKLGLLGNKITHSLSPLIFERLFDLHEVQGSYTLFERNEFRAEALIDFFSLHELSGLNVTMPFKSDFIHSLKTIHPSAQMIGAVNTIVLENGELVGYNTDYHGIQKSLSVLGNPPKSALVFGNGGASKAVQKVLQDMDISFSVVGRSTGDYTFKSLPDDVAAQSKWWINCTPVGSEGNSEDLLPLPFGILNKEFAIFDLVYKPTITPLMKKGLIAGAAVLGGELMLTEQAKKAWDYFQAAYYNNM
;
A
#
# COMPACT_ATOMS: atom_id res chain seq x y z
N MET A 1 2.97 -27.66 5.14
CA MET A 1 2.60 -26.80 4.01
C MET A 1 2.23 -25.42 4.53
N MET A 2 2.85 -24.36 4.02
CA MET A 2 2.58 -22.97 4.44
C MET A 2 1.25 -22.49 3.86
N LYS A 3 0.31 -22.04 4.67
CA LYS A 3 -0.98 -21.51 4.23
C LYS A 3 -1.04 -20.01 4.50
N LEU A 4 -1.12 -19.23 3.44
CA LEU A 4 -1.19 -17.77 3.48
C LEU A 4 -2.50 -17.27 2.85
N GLY A 5 -2.81 -16.00 3.08
CA GLY A 5 -3.98 -15.41 2.44
C GLY A 5 -4.01 -13.88 2.46
N LEU A 6 -5.06 -13.32 1.85
CA LEU A 6 -5.39 -11.90 1.87
C LEU A 6 -6.80 -11.73 2.39
N LEU A 7 -6.97 -10.92 3.44
CA LEU A 7 -8.26 -10.48 3.96
C LEU A 7 -8.55 -9.05 3.49
N GLY A 8 -9.70 -8.85 2.88
CA GLY A 8 -10.13 -7.54 2.41
C GLY A 8 -11.52 -7.53 1.80
N ASN A 9 -11.97 -6.36 1.38
CA ASN A 9 -13.21 -6.19 0.62
C ASN A 9 -12.88 -5.95 -0.86
N LYS A 10 -13.68 -6.55 -1.77
CA LYS A 10 -13.54 -6.42 -3.23
C LYS A 10 -12.12 -6.77 -3.73
N ILE A 11 -11.62 -7.91 -3.28
CA ILE A 11 -10.24 -8.37 -3.56
C ILE A 11 -10.13 -9.44 -4.65
N THR A 12 -11.22 -9.80 -5.32
CA THR A 12 -11.25 -10.85 -6.37
C THR A 12 -10.24 -10.60 -7.51
N HIS A 13 -9.90 -9.34 -7.77
CA HIS A 13 -8.94 -8.94 -8.81
C HIS A 13 -7.51 -8.72 -8.30
N SER A 14 -7.23 -9.10 -7.04
CA SER A 14 -5.90 -8.95 -6.45
C SER A 14 -4.85 -9.78 -7.18
N LEU A 15 -3.68 -9.19 -7.41
CA LEU A 15 -2.51 -9.87 -7.97
C LEU A 15 -1.69 -10.63 -6.89
N SER A 16 -2.06 -10.50 -5.60
CA SER A 16 -1.32 -11.17 -4.52
C SER A 16 -1.19 -12.68 -4.71
N PRO A 17 -2.24 -13.44 -5.12
CA PRO A 17 -2.09 -14.87 -5.33
C PRO A 17 -0.98 -15.21 -6.33
N LEU A 18 -0.92 -14.51 -7.48
CA LEU A 18 0.12 -14.73 -8.49
C LEU A 18 1.53 -14.39 -7.99
N ILE A 19 1.65 -13.34 -7.17
CA ILE A 19 2.94 -12.94 -6.60
C ILE A 19 3.40 -13.99 -5.59
N PHE A 20 2.53 -14.44 -4.69
CA PHE A 20 2.88 -15.42 -3.68
C PHE A 20 3.11 -16.83 -4.27
N GLU A 21 2.39 -17.24 -5.32
CA GLU A 21 2.68 -18.46 -6.08
C GLU A 21 4.13 -18.46 -6.60
N ARG A 22 4.56 -17.36 -7.21
CA ARG A 22 5.95 -17.20 -7.66
C ARG A 22 6.97 -17.22 -6.51
N LEU A 23 6.60 -16.67 -5.34
CA LEU A 23 7.47 -16.70 -4.16
C LEU A 23 7.57 -18.12 -3.58
N PHE A 24 6.47 -18.89 -3.55
CA PHE A 24 6.51 -20.30 -3.18
C PHE A 24 7.44 -21.10 -4.09
N ASP A 25 7.32 -20.92 -5.41
CA ASP A 25 8.18 -21.59 -6.39
C ASP A 25 9.65 -21.19 -6.27
N LEU A 26 9.92 -19.87 -6.17
CA LEU A 26 11.28 -19.33 -6.07
C LEU A 26 12.04 -19.85 -4.84
N HIS A 27 11.33 -20.03 -3.74
CA HIS A 27 11.92 -20.48 -2.46
C HIS A 27 11.74 -21.98 -2.19
N GLU A 28 11.19 -22.72 -3.16
CA GLU A 28 10.94 -24.17 -3.05
C GLU A 28 10.10 -24.55 -1.82
N VAL A 29 9.13 -23.69 -1.44
CA VAL A 29 8.23 -23.88 -0.31
C VAL A 29 6.89 -24.39 -0.79
N GLN A 30 6.41 -25.53 -0.26
CA GLN A 30 5.04 -25.97 -0.50
C GLN A 30 4.06 -25.08 0.26
N GLY A 31 3.18 -24.42 -0.46
CA GLY A 31 2.21 -23.52 0.14
C GLY A 31 1.01 -23.20 -0.73
N SER A 32 0.11 -22.42 -0.18
CA SER A 32 -1.07 -21.89 -0.87
C SER A 32 -1.37 -20.46 -0.41
N TYR A 33 -1.99 -19.68 -1.30
CA TYR A 33 -2.44 -18.33 -1.00
C TYR A 33 -3.90 -18.16 -1.34
N THR A 34 -4.75 -17.83 -0.35
CA THR A 34 -6.20 -17.78 -0.46
C THR A 34 -6.72 -16.36 -0.30
N LEU A 35 -7.69 -15.95 -1.13
CA LEU A 35 -8.41 -14.69 -0.99
C LEU A 35 -9.61 -14.88 -0.05
N PHE A 36 -9.64 -14.12 1.03
CA PHE A 36 -10.72 -14.07 2.01
C PHE A 36 -11.49 -12.75 1.85
N GLU A 37 -12.41 -12.72 0.88
CA GLU A 37 -13.23 -11.53 0.67
C GLU A 37 -14.30 -11.42 1.75
N ARG A 38 -14.33 -10.29 2.47
CA ARG A 38 -15.28 -9.99 3.53
C ARG A 38 -15.70 -8.51 3.47
N ASN A 39 -16.98 -8.25 3.72
CA ASN A 39 -17.48 -6.88 3.91
C ASN A 39 -17.21 -6.38 5.32
N GLU A 40 -17.29 -7.29 6.28
CA GLU A 40 -17.07 -7.05 7.70
C GLU A 40 -16.20 -8.17 8.28
N PHE A 41 -15.34 -7.83 9.21
CA PHE A 41 -14.52 -8.78 9.96
C PHE A 41 -14.30 -8.26 11.37
N ARG A 42 -14.58 -9.10 12.36
CA ARG A 42 -14.33 -8.75 13.77
C ARG A 42 -12.92 -9.18 14.13
N ALA A 43 -12.14 -8.23 14.62
CA ALA A 43 -10.73 -8.48 14.93
C ALA A 43 -10.55 -9.52 16.06
N GLU A 44 -11.54 -9.64 16.97
CA GLU A 44 -11.55 -10.64 18.04
C GLU A 44 -11.65 -12.09 17.51
N ALA A 45 -12.22 -12.27 16.31
CA ALA A 45 -12.31 -13.58 15.68
C ALA A 45 -11.03 -14.02 14.96
N LEU A 46 -9.97 -13.22 14.98
CA LEU A 46 -8.77 -13.44 14.17
C LEU A 46 -8.04 -14.74 14.55
N ILE A 47 -7.94 -15.08 15.85
CA ILE A 47 -7.26 -16.29 16.30
C ILE A 47 -8.01 -17.55 15.85
N ASP A 48 -9.35 -17.54 15.95
CA ASP A 48 -10.20 -18.62 15.48
C ASP A 48 -10.15 -18.76 13.97
N PHE A 49 -10.07 -17.62 13.26
CA PHE A 49 -9.93 -17.58 11.81
C PHE A 49 -8.62 -18.21 11.35
N PHE A 50 -7.50 -17.89 12.02
CA PHE A 50 -6.22 -18.53 11.75
C PHE A 50 -6.29 -20.05 12.00
N SER A 51 -6.89 -20.48 13.10
CA SER A 51 -7.06 -21.89 13.44
C SER A 51 -7.94 -22.64 12.45
N LEU A 52 -9.09 -22.06 12.09
CA LEU A 52 -10.06 -22.66 11.16
C LEU A 52 -9.46 -22.90 9.76
N HIS A 53 -8.65 -21.96 9.29
CA HIS A 53 -8.01 -22.01 7.96
C HIS A 53 -6.59 -22.55 8.00
N GLU A 54 -6.08 -22.91 9.19
CA GLU A 54 -4.69 -23.38 9.42
C GLU A 54 -3.65 -22.40 8.85
N LEU A 55 -3.87 -21.09 9.03
CA LEU A 55 -3.02 -20.06 8.45
C LEU A 55 -1.68 -19.94 9.17
N SER A 56 -0.62 -19.84 8.38
CA SER A 56 0.73 -19.44 8.85
C SER A 56 0.86 -17.92 8.86
N GLY A 57 0.13 -17.22 7.99
CA GLY A 57 0.15 -15.78 7.86
C GLY A 57 -0.98 -15.22 7.01
N LEU A 58 -1.27 -13.93 7.17
CA LEU A 58 -2.38 -13.25 6.52
C LEU A 58 -1.98 -11.83 6.14
N ASN A 59 -2.07 -11.49 4.85
CA ASN A 59 -2.06 -10.09 4.45
C ASN A 59 -3.45 -9.48 4.68
N VAL A 60 -3.47 -8.18 4.93
CA VAL A 60 -4.69 -7.40 5.20
C VAL A 60 -4.72 -6.17 4.30
N THR A 61 -5.88 -5.93 3.68
CA THR A 61 -6.12 -4.72 2.89
C THR A 61 -7.38 -4.00 3.36
N MET A 62 -7.80 -2.98 2.62
CA MET A 62 -8.99 -2.20 2.97
C MET A 62 -10.23 -3.10 3.17
N PRO A 63 -11.10 -2.74 4.15
CA PRO A 63 -11.01 -1.59 5.06
C PRO A 63 -10.23 -1.88 6.35
N PHE A 64 -9.76 -3.10 6.60
CA PHE A 64 -9.40 -3.66 7.90
C PHE A 64 -8.01 -3.27 8.45
N LYS A 65 -7.13 -2.63 7.65
CA LYS A 65 -5.74 -2.33 8.07
C LYS A 65 -5.62 -1.55 9.39
N SER A 66 -6.57 -0.64 9.66
CA SER A 66 -6.57 0.18 10.87
C SER A 66 -7.17 -0.53 12.09
N ASP A 67 -8.01 -1.54 11.88
CA ASP A 67 -8.74 -2.21 12.96
C ASP A 67 -7.82 -3.12 13.77
N PHE A 68 -6.87 -3.77 13.09
CA PHE A 68 -5.95 -4.70 13.75
C PHE A 68 -4.87 -4.03 14.58
N ILE A 69 -4.60 -2.72 14.41
CA ILE A 69 -3.57 -2.04 15.23
C ILE A 69 -3.93 -1.99 16.72
N HIS A 70 -5.22 -2.02 17.03
CA HIS A 70 -5.72 -1.97 18.41
C HIS A 70 -6.15 -3.33 18.96
N SER A 71 -6.25 -4.34 18.09
CA SER A 71 -6.83 -5.64 18.44
C SER A 71 -5.77 -6.74 18.61
N LEU A 72 -4.59 -6.57 18.01
CA LEU A 72 -3.48 -7.47 18.17
C LEU A 72 -2.70 -7.13 19.45
N LYS A 73 -2.33 -8.16 20.21
CA LYS A 73 -1.53 -8.01 21.43
C LYS A 73 -0.10 -7.54 21.13
N THR A 74 0.46 -8.03 20.03
CA THR A 74 1.83 -7.73 19.62
C THR A 74 1.84 -7.02 18.26
N ILE A 75 2.39 -5.81 18.26
CA ILE A 75 2.53 -4.96 17.06
C ILE A 75 4.01 -4.65 16.85
N HIS A 76 4.51 -5.04 15.69
CA HIS A 76 5.88 -4.74 15.28
C HIS A 76 6.06 -3.22 15.06
N PRO A 77 7.25 -2.64 15.31
CA PRO A 77 7.51 -1.21 15.09
C PRO A 77 7.13 -0.69 13.70
N SER A 78 7.24 -1.51 12.65
CA SER A 78 6.82 -1.14 11.30
C SER A 78 5.33 -0.79 11.19
N ALA A 79 4.47 -1.49 11.94
CA ALA A 79 3.03 -1.22 11.96
C ALA A 79 2.68 -0.11 12.95
N GLN A 80 3.40 -0.02 14.09
CA GLN A 80 3.20 1.05 15.08
C GLN A 80 3.44 2.44 14.46
N MET A 81 4.55 2.60 13.73
CA MET A 81 4.91 3.90 13.12
C MET A 81 3.90 4.38 12.07
N ILE A 82 3.18 3.45 11.43
CA ILE A 82 2.17 3.78 10.39
C ILE A 82 0.76 3.90 11.00
N GLY A 83 0.51 3.21 12.13
CA GLY A 83 -0.82 3.09 12.70
C GLY A 83 -1.75 2.21 11.87
N ALA A 84 -1.20 1.20 11.18
CA ALA A 84 -1.95 0.26 10.35
C ALA A 84 -1.18 -1.05 10.20
N VAL A 85 -1.91 -2.17 10.14
CA VAL A 85 -1.39 -3.53 9.92
C VAL A 85 -1.80 -3.98 8.51
N ASN A 86 -0.85 -4.42 7.68
CA ASN A 86 -1.13 -5.05 6.39
C ASN A 86 -0.65 -6.50 6.30
N THR A 87 0.04 -6.99 7.34
CA THR A 87 0.59 -8.35 7.38
C THR A 87 0.50 -8.85 8.82
N ILE A 88 -0.07 -10.03 9.03
CA ILE A 88 -0.22 -10.70 10.33
C ILE A 88 0.44 -12.06 10.23
N VAL A 89 1.30 -12.36 11.18
CA VAL A 89 2.11 -13.58 11.21
C VAL A 89 1.84 -14.35 12.48
N LEU A 90 1.73 -15.67 12.40
CA LEU A 90 1.67 -16.54 13.57
C LEU A 90 3.11 -16.89 13.98
N GLU A 91 3.59 -16.31 15.09
CA GLU A 91 4.94 -16.48 15.63
C GLU A 91 4.87 -17.07 17.04
N ASN A 92 5.44 -18.25 17.25
CA ASN A 92 5.47 -18.91 18.56
C ASN A 92 4.09 -18.98 19.27
N GLY A 93 3.04 -19.19 18.48
CA GLY A 93 1.65 -19.26 19.00
C GLY A 93 0.98 -17.89 19.22
N GLU A 94 1.64 -16.78 18.93
CA GLU A 94 1.07 -15.42 19.01
C GLU A 94 0.91 -14.80 17.62
N LEU A 95 -0.13 -13.97 17.44
CA LEU A 95 -0.33 -13.20 16.22
C LEU A 95 0.38 -11.85 16.34
N VAL A 96 1.32 -11.60 15.42
CA VAL A 96 2.11 -10.37 15.36
C VAL A 96 1.72 -9.57 14.14
N GLY A 97 1.42 -8.28 14.33
CA GLY A 97 1.04 -7.36 13.24
C GLY A 97 2.22 -6.55 12.71
N TYR A 98 2.40 -6.56 11.38
CA TYR A 98 3.43 -5.85 10.64
C TYR A 98 2.83 -4.89 9.62
N ASN A 99 3.66 -3.95 9.14
CA ASN A 99 3.34 -3.16 7.95
C ASN A 99 4.49 -3.22 6.94
N THR A 100 4.20 -3.74 5.75
CA THR A 100 5.15 -3.87 4.65
C THR A 100 4.94 -2.82 3.56
N ASP A 101 3.84 -2.03 3.62
CA ASP A 101 3.58 -0.93 2.67
C ASP A 101 4.72 0.09 2.70
N TYR A 102 5.24 0.42 3.90
CA TYR A 102 6.39 1.31 4.06
C TYR A 102 7.57 0.90 3.16
N HIS A 103 7.95 -0.39 3.22
CA HIS A 103 9.06 -0.91 2.41
C HIS A 103 8.77 -0.79 0.90
N GLY A 104 7.57 -1.17 0.46
CA GLY A 104 7.16 -1.07 -0.95
C GLY A 104 7.18 0.37 -1.46
N ILE A 105 6.69 1.33 -0.65
CA ILE A 105 6.70 2.76 -0.97
C ILE A 105 8.13 3.29 -1.02
N GLN A 106 8.96 2.98 -0.02
CA GLN A 106 10.36 3.41 0.02
C GLN A 106 11.13 2.96 -1.23
N LYS A 107 10.96 1.70 -1.64
CA LYS A 107 11.53 1.17 -2.89
C LYS A 107 11.00 1.90 -4.12
N SER A 108 9.71 2.17 -4.17
CA SER A 108 9.09 2.89 -5.30
C SER A 108 9.60 4.33 -5.40
N LEU A 109 9.65 5.05 -4.29
CA LEU A 109 10.14 6.43 -4.29
C LEU A 109 11.65 6.50 -4.61
N SER A 110 12.44 5.49 -4.28
CA SER A 110 13.88 5.46 -4.61
C SER A 110 14.18 5.40 -6.11
N VAL A 111 13.22 4.97 -6.94
CA VAL A 111 13.36 4.92 -8.40
C VAL A 111 12.57 6.02 -9.12
N LEU A 112 11.81 6.84 -8.40
CA LEU A 112 10.96 7.88 -8.98
C LEU A 112 11.77 9.07 -9.53
N GLY A 113 13.00 9.22 -9.11
CA GLY A 113 13.89 10.32 -9.49
C GLY A 113 14.47 11.05 -8.29
N ASN A 114 15.07 12.21 -8.53
CA ASN A 114 15.68 13.00 -7.46
C ASN A 114 14.60 13.49 -6.47
N PRO A 115 14.81 13.32 -5.15
CA PRO A 115 13.87 13.80 -4.15
C PRO A 115 13.65 15.32 -4.26
N PRO A 116 12.39 15.78 -4.31
CA PRO A 116 12.07 17.20 -4.33
C PRO A 116 12.07 17.78 -2.91
N LYS A 117 11.92 19.09 -2.80
CA LYS A 117 11.72 19.75 -1.49
C LYS A 117 10.33 19.46 -0.92
N SER A 118 9.32 19.30 -1.80
CA SER A 118 7.94 19.04 -1.37
C SER A 118 7.17 18.13 -2.32
N ALA A 119 6.17 17.45 -1.76
CA ALA A 119 5.28 16.52 -2.44
C ALA A 119 3.81 16.80 -2.11
N LEU A 120 2.88 16.40 -3.00
CA LEU A 120 1.46 16.26 -2.68
C LEU A 120 1.08 14.80 -2.54
N VAL A 121 0.34 14.49 -1.50
CA VAL A 121 -0.21 13.16 -1.23
C VAL A 121 -1.72 13.21 -1.34
N PHE A 122 -2.28 12.56 -2.36
CA PHE A 122 -3.72 12.54 -2.60
C PHE A 122 -4.35 11.36 -1.87
N GLY A 123 -5.31 11.65 -0.98
CA GLY A 123 -5.99 10.69 -0.13
C GLY A 123 -5.43 10.65 1.29
N ASN A 124 -6.23 10.15 2.24
CA ASN A 124 -5.91 10.11 3.69
C ASN A 124 -6.22 8.75 4.32
N GLY A 125 -6.00 7.65 3.59
CA GLY A 125 -6.16 6.26 4.05
C GLY A 125 -4.86 5.66 4.60
N GLY A 126 -4.90 4.35 4.89
CA GLY A 126 -3.75 3.62 5.44
C GLY A 126 -2.49 3.68 4.56
N ALA A 127 -2.64 3.57 3.23
CA ALA A 127 -1.51 3.70 2.30
C ALA A 127 -0.92 5.12 2.30
N SER A 128 -1.77 6.16 2.41
CA SER A 128 -1.32 7.54 2.53
C SER A 128 -0.48 7.77 3.80
N LYS A 129 -0.86 7.17 4.94
CA LYS A 129 -0.07 7.25 6.18
C LYS A 129 1.33 6.66 5.99
N ALA A 130 1.45 5.55 5.27
CA ALA A 130 2.74 4.94 4.97
C ALA A 130 3.58 5.84 4.03
N VAL A 131 2.97 6.46 3.00
CA VAL A 131 3.64 7.44 2.13
C VAL A 131 4.14 8.63 2.94
N GLN A 132 3.29 9.22 3.79
CA GLN A 132 3.67 10.35 4.66
C GLN A 132 4.88 10.00 5.53
N LYS A 133 4.88 8.80 6.12
CA LYS A 133 6.02 8.36 6.95
C LYS A 133 7.30 8.21 6.15
N VAL A 134 7.24 7.64 4.94
CA VAL A 134 8.42 7.54 4.07
C VAL A 134 8.93 8.92 3.66
N LEU A 135 8.04 9.86 3.30
CA LEU A 135 8.43 11.23 2.95
C LEU A 135 9.09 11.95 4.13
N GLN A 136 8.56 11.78 5.36
CA GLN A 136 9.18 12.30 6.59
C GLN A 136 10.60 11.77 6.78
N ASP A 137 10.80 10.46 6.61
CA ASP A 137 12.11 9.82 6.77
C ASP A 137 13.11 10.18 5.66
N MET A 138 12.61 10.70 4.53
CA MET A 138 13.40 11.26 3.43
C MET A 138 13.62 12.77 3.54
N ASP A 139 13.18 13.43 4.62
CA ASP A 139 13.20 14.89 4.80
C ASP A 139 12.48 15.66 3.67
N ILE A 140 11.43 15.07 3.09
CA ILE A 140 10.60 15.70 2.07
C ILE A 140 9.35 16.28 2.73
N SER A 141 9.17 17.61 2.64
CA SER A 141 7.92 18.25 3.07
C SER A 141 6.76 17.77 2.22
N PHE A 142 5.58 17.63 2.78
CA PHE A 142 4.40 17.23 2.00
C PHE A 142 3.13 17.91 2.51
N SER A 143 2.12 17.95 1.65
CA SER A 143 0.75 18.29 2.00
C SER A 143 -0.20 17.17 1.58
N VAL A 144 -1.14 16.86 2.45
CA VAL A 144 -2.19 15.86 2.18
C VAL A 144 -3.41 16.55 1.60
N VAL A 145 -3.85 16.06 0.43
CA VAL A 145 -5.04 16.57 -0.26
C VAL A 145 -6.12 15.51 -0.25
N GLY A 146 -7.24 15.79 0.38
CA GLY A 146 -8.35 14.87 0.53
C GLY A 146 -9.68 15.41 0.00
N ARG A 147 -10.74 14.60 0.11
CA ARG A 147 -12.11 15.04 -0.23
C ARG A 147 -12.69 15.99 0.80
N SER A 148 -12.46 15.71 2.07
CA SER A 148 -13.02 16.46 3.21
C SER A 148 -12.03 16.68 4.37
N THR A 149 -10.91 15.95 4.37
CA THR A 149 -9.88 16.00 5.42
C THR A 149 -8.50 15.99 4.77
N GLY A 150 -7.52 16.61 5.43
CA GLY A 150 -6.15 16.82 4.95
C GLY A 150 -5.75 18.27 5.19
N ASP A 151 -4.56 18.65 4.72
CA ASP A 151 -4.11 20.05 4.76
C ASP A 151 -4.93 20.90 3.78
N TYR A 152 -5.31 20.28 2.67
CA TYR A 152 -6.20 20.86 1.65
C TYR A 152 -7.28 19.86 1.22
N THR A 153 -8.36 20.41 0.69
CA THR A 153 -9.30 19.64 -0.15
C THR A 153 -8.94 19.84 -1.62
N PHE A 154 -9.44 18.96 -2.50
CA PHE A 154 -9.27 19.15 -3.94
C PHE A 154 -9.81 20.49 -4.47
N LYS A 155 -10.76 21.11 -3.75
CA LYS A 155 -11.34 22.43 -4.10
C LYS A 155 -10.54 23.61 -3.56
N SER A 156 -9.76 23.39 -2.48
CA SER A 156 -9.03 24.44 -1.79
C SER A 156 -7.52 24.37 -1.99
N LEU A 157 -7.01 23.44 -2.82
CA LEU A 157 -5.59 23.30 -3.12
C LEU A 157 -5.13 24.54 -3.92
N PRO A 158 -4.21 25.37 -3.38
CA PRO A 158 -3.70 26.52 -4.11
C PRO A 158 -2.78 26.10 -5.25
N ASP A 159 -2.84 26.80 -6.38
CA ASP A 159 -2.04 26.51 -7.56
C ASP A 159 -0.53 26.66 -7.31
N ASP A 160 -0.12 27.60 -6.46
CA ASP A 160 1.27 27.80 -6.09
C ASP A 160 1.82 26.64 -5.25
N VAL A 161 1.04 26.10 -4.31
CA VAL A 161 1.38 24.89 -3.55
C VAL A 161 1.51 23.69 -4.50
N ALA A 162 0.57 23.55 -5.43
CA ALA A 162 0.62 22.48 -6.42
C ALA A 162 1.84 22.61 -7.34
N ALA A 163 2.19 23.82 -7.77
CA ALA A 163 3.33 24.09 -8.65
C ALA A 163 4.70 23.88 -7.95
N GLN A 164 4.79 24.14 -6.65
CA GLN A 164 6.01 23.91 -5.87
C GLN A 164 6.24 22.45 -5.53
N SER A 165 5.17 21.64 -5.39
CA SER A 165 5.24 20.23 -5.02
C SER A 165 5.53 19.37 -6.25
N LYS A 166 6.80 18.95 -6.42
CA LYS A 166 7.25 18.28 -7.65
C LYS A 166 6.93 16.79 -7.70
N TRP A 167 6.66 16.14 -6.57
CA TRP A 167 6.12 14.78 -6.54
C TRP A 167 4.61 14.82 -6.23
N TRP A 168 3.83 14.17 -7.08
CA TRP A 168 2.40 13.97 -6.91
C TRP A 168 2.14 12.48 -6.68
N ILE A 169 1.63 12.12 -5.50
CA ILE A 169 1.50 10.73 -5.08
C ILE A 169 0.02 10.41 -4.87
N ASN A 170 -0.55 9.56 -5.73
CA ASN A 170 -1.94 9.14 -5.62
C ASN A 170 -2.09 7.91 -4.71
N CYS A 171 -2.69 8.11 -3.54
CA CYS A 171 -3.06 7.07 -2.57
C CYS A 171 -4.58 6.79 -2.58
N THR A 172 -5.33 7.32 -3.54
CA THR A 172 -6.78 7.09 -3.71
C THR A 172 -7.03 5.94 -4.68
N PRO A 173 -8.22 5.34 -4.70
CA PRO A 173 -8.60 4.36 -5.72
C PRO A 173 -9.03 4.99 -7.05
N VAL A 174 -8.99 6.32 -7.20
CA VAL A 174 -9.36 7.01 -8.45
C VAL A 174 -8.43 6.58 -9.58
N GLY A 175 -9.02 6.19 -10.71
CA GLY A 175 -8.29 5.65 -11.86
C GLY A 175 -8.03 4.14 -11.81
N SER A 176 -8.46 3.42 -10.74
CA SER A 176 -8.35 1.96 -10.64
C SER A 176 -9.40 1.23 -11.48
N GLU A 177 -9.20 -0.08 -11.66
CA GLU A 177 -10.17 -0.96 -12.33
C GLU A 177 -11.59 -0.78 -11.73
N GLY A 178 -12.59 -0.57 -12.57
CA GLY A 178 -13.96 -0.17 -12.16
C GLY A 178 -14.19 1.34 -12.07
N ASN A 179 -13.10 2.13 -11.95
CA ASN A 179 -13.11 3.61 -11.98
C ASN A 179 -11.98 4.12 -12.90
N SER A 180 -11.68 3.38 -13.97
CA SER A 180 -10.49 3.58 -14.81
C SER A 180 -10.50 4.87 -15.64
N GLU A 181 -11.66 5.49 -15.81
CA GLU A 181 -11.79 6.78 -16.51
C GLU A 181 -11.81 7.97 -15.54
N ASP A 182 -11.90 7.72 -14.22
CA ASP A 182 -11.96 8.77 -13.23
C ASP A 182 -10.59 9.46 -13.09
N LEU A 183 -10.63 10.77 -12.92
CA LEU A 183 -9.46 11.62 -12.78
C LEU A 183 -9.63 12.54 -11.56
N LEU A 184 -8.55 12.68 -10.79
CA LEU A 184 -8.52 13.65 -9.70
C LEU A 184 -8.64 15.08 -10.26
N PRO A 185 -9.40 15.98 -9.63
CA PRO A 185 -9.56 17.36 -10.09
C PRO A 185 -8.34 18.21 -9.69
N LEU A 186 -7.26 18.09 -10.45
CA LEU A 186 -5.96 18.72 -10.20
C LEU A 186 -5.63 19.75 -11.28
N PRO A 187 -4.78 20.74 -10.99
CA PRO A 187 -4.37 21.77 -11.96
C PRO A 187 -3.31 21.23 -12.94
N PHE A 188 -3.70 20.32 -13.84
CA PHE A 188 -2.79 19.61 -14.75
C PHE A 188 -1.98 20.54 -15.68
N GLY A 189 -2.44 21.77 -15.90
CA GLY A 189 -1.75 22.74 -16.76
C GLY A 189 -0.36 23.19 -16.26
N ILE A 190 -0.06 22.90 -14.98
CA ILE A 190 1.25 23.23 -14.37
C ILE A 190 2.28 22.11 -14.54
N LEU A 191 1.85 20.91 -14.91
CA LEU A 191 2.74 19.77 -15.08
C LEU A 191 3.77 20.02 -16.18
N ASN A 192 5.00 19.58 -15.93
CA ASN A 192 6.10 19.61 -16.89
C ASN A 192 7.14 18.53 -16.51
N LYS A 193 8.27 18.49 -17.21
CA LYS A 193 9.35 17.50 -17.02
C LYS A 193 10.03 17.52 -15.64
N GLU A 194 9.76 18.54 -14.81
CA GLU A 194 10.31 18.62 -13.44
C GLU A 194 9.46 17.85 -12.43
N PHE A 195 8.25 17.43 -12.83
CA PHE A 195 7.35 16.67 -11.96
C PHE A 195 7.60 15.18 -12.07
N ALA A 196 7.25 14.48 -11.01
CA ALA A 196 7.13 13.04 -11.01
C ALA A 196 5.79 12.63 -10.35
N ILE A 197 5.15 11.64 -10.93
CA ILE A 197 3.87 11.11 -10.47
C ILE A 197 4.07 9.65 -10.05
N PHE A 198 3.72 9.35 -8.79
CA PHE A 198 3.59 7.99 -8.30
C PHE A 198 2.12 7.69 -8.06
N ASP A 199 1.56 6.77 -8.82
CA ASP A 199 0.19 6.32 -8.63
C ASP A 199 0.20 4.94 -7.98
N LEU A 200 -0.33 4.80 -6.76
CA LEU A 200 -0.38 3.52 -6.06
C LEU A 200 -1.34 2.51 -6.72
N VAL A 201 -2.17 2.97 -7.65
CA VAL A 201 -2.98 2.10 -8.50
C VAL A 201 -2.08 1.29 -9.41
N TYR A 202 -2.32 -0.04 -9.48
CA TYR A 202 -1.56 -0.97 -10.33
C TYR A 202 -2.39 -1.57 -11.47
N LYS A 203 -3.70 -1.36 -11.46
CA LYS A 203 -4.63 -1.71 -12.56
C LYS A 203 -5.59 -0.55 -12.82
N PRO A 204 -5.62 -0.02 -14.03
CA PRO A 204 -4.77 -0.34 -15.21
C PRO A 204 -3.30 0.06 -14.98
N THR A 205 -2.39 -0.51 -15.79
CA THR A 205 -0.94 -0.21 -15.72
C THR A 205 -0.63 1.28 -15.94
N ILE A 206 -1.40 1.95 -16.77
CA ILE A 206 -1.32 3.41 -17.01
C ILE A 206 -2.67 4.03 -16.64
N THR A 207 -2.71 4.73 -15.51
CA THR A 207 -3.90 5.44 -15.04
C THR A 207 -4.14 6.76 -15.77
N PRO A 208 -5.34 7.36 -15.69
CA PRO A 208 -5.59 8.71 -16.22
C PRO A 208 -4.65 9.77 -15.67
N LEU A 209 -4.30 9.70 -14.39
CA LEU A 209 -3.32 10.60 -13.76
C LEU A 209 -1.93 10.44 -14.41
N MET A 210 -1.46 9.20 -14.56
CA MET A 210 -0.19 8.92 -15.23
C MET A 210 -0.18 9.39 -16.68
N LYS A 211 -1.28 9.22 -17.42
CA LYS A 211 -1.42 9.75 -18.81
C LYS A 211 -1.21 11.26 -18.85
N LYS A 212 -1.79 12.02 -17.90
CA LYS A 212 -1.56 13.48 -17.80
C LYS A 212 -0.09 13.82 -17.56
N GLY A 213 0.58 13.07 -16.69
CA GLY A 213 2.02 13.22 -16.43
C GLY A 213 2.86 12.96 -17.69
N LEU A 214 2.63 11.82 -18.36
CA LEU A 214 3.35 11.45 -19.58
C LEU A 214 3.22 12.50 -20.68
N ILE A 215 2.00 13.03 -20.92
CA ILE A 215 1.75 14.09 -21.92
C ILE A 215 2.55 15.36 -21.57
N ALA A 216 2.71 15.66 -20.28
CA ALA A 216 3.47 16.82 -19.81
C ALA A 216 4.99 16.58 -19.74
N GLY A 217 5.46 15.36 -20.04
CA GLY A 217 6.87 14.98 -19.95
C GLY A 217 7.37 14.68 -18.54
N ALA A 218 6.46 14.53 -17.57
CA ALA A 218 6.80 14.15 -16.20
C ALA A 218 7.22 12.67 -16.11
N ALA A 219 8.06 12.33 -15.13
CA ALA A 219 8.31 10.95 -14.77
C ALA A 219 7.04 10.33 -14.17
N VAL A 220 6.76 9.07 -14.50
CA VAL A 220 5.60 8.38 -13.93
C VAL A 220 5.96 6.98 -13.44
N LEU A 221 5.35 6.57 -12.32
CA LEU A 221 5.50 5.24 -11.73
C LEU A 221 4.13 4.74 -11.27
N GLY A 222 3.76 3.52 -11.65
CA GLY A 222 2.55 2.84 -11.16
C GLY A 222 2.81 2.00 -9.90
N GLY A 223 1.74 1.48 -9.32
CA GLY A 223 1.78 0.74 -8.04
C GLY A 223 2.36 -0.67 -8.11
N GLU A 224 2.73 -1.19 -9.28
CA GLU A 224 3.21 -2.58 -9.44
C GLU A 224 4.50 -2.86 -8.65
N LEU A 225 5.46 -1.92 -8.67
CA LEU A 225 6.70 -2.07 -7.91
C LEU A 225 6.42 -2.11 -6.40
N MET A 226 5.61 -1.18 -5.91
CA MET A 226 5.19 -1.17 -4.51
C MET A 226 4.52 -2.48 -4.11
N LEU A 227 3.58 -2.97 -4.92
CA LEU A 227 2.85 -4.21 -4.68
C LEU A 227 3.81 -5.41 -4.59
N THR A 228 4.79 -5.49 -5.47
CA THR A 228 5.78 -6.57 -5.49
C THR A 228 6.71 -6.49 -4.29
N GLU A 229 7.25 -5.33 -3.98
CA GLU A 229 8.23 -5.17 -2.89
C GLU A 229 7.60 -5.33 -1.50
N GLN A 230 6.35 -4.86 -1.30
CA GLN A 230 5.65 -5.12 -0.04
C GLN A 230 5.33 -6.61 0.13
N ALA A 231 5.02 -7.34 -0.96
CA ALA A 231 4.76 -8.77 -0.90
C ALA A 231 6.04 -9.57 -0.61
N LYS A 232 7.18 -9.21 -1.19
CA LYS A 232 8.48 -9.80 -0.85
C LYS A 232 8.82 -9.58 0.63
N LYS A 233 8.57 -8.37 1.13
CA LYS A 233 8.81 -8.08 2.55
C LYS A 233 7.86 -8.85 3.49
N ALA A 234 6.60 -9.05 3.08
CA ALA A 234 5.67 -9.92 3.82
C ALA A 234 6.14 -11.39 3.79
N TRP A 235 6.64 -11.85 2.64
CA TRP A 235 7.22 -13.18 2.51
C TRP A 235 8.38 -13.41 3.48
N ASP A 236 9.30 -12.44 3.64
CA ASP A 236 10.40 -12.54 4.60
C ASP A 236 9.90 -12.86 6.01
N TYR A 237 8.84 -12.15 6.45
CA TYR A 237 8.23 -12.39 7.77
C TYR A 237 7.52 -13.75 7.85
N PHE A 238 6.74 -14.12 6.84
CA PHE A 238 6.04 -15.40 6.80
C PHE A 238 7.02 -16.57 6.82
N GLN A 239 8.07 -16.51 6.00
CA GLN A 239 9.08 -17.55 5.89
C GLN A 239 9.87 -17.71 7.21
N ALA A 240 10.30 -16.61 7.81
CA ALA A 240 11.01 -16.64 9.07
C ALA A 240 10.20 -17.30 10.19
N ALA A 241 8.92 -16.91 10.33
CA ALA A 241 8.04 -17.49 11.33
C ALA A 241 7.71 -18.97 11.05
N TYR A 242 7.49 -19.30 9.78
CA TYR A 242 7.18 -20.68 9.38
C TYR A 242 8.28 -21.65 9.75
N TYR A 243 9.55 -21.30 9.50
CA TYR A 243 10.67 -22.15 9.89
C TYR A 243 10.95 -22.16 11.39
N ASN A 244 10.67 -21.07 12.12
CA ASN A 244 10.83 -21.03 13.56
C ASN A 244 9.76 -21.84 14.31
N ASN A 245 8.61 -22.09 13.68
CA ASN A 245 7.52 -22.89 14.24
C ASN A 245 7.58 -24.39 13.87
N MET A 246 8.56 -24.82 13.06
CA MET A 246 8.82 -26.24 12.71
C MET A 246 9.77 -26.89 13.71
#